data_1a88876af3726bc1ce4baf03478bc490
#
_entry.id   1a88876af3726bc1ce4baf03478bc490
#
_cell.length_a   1.000
_cell.length_b   1.000
_cell.length_c   1.000
_cell.angle_alpha   90.00
_cell.angle_beta   90.00
_cell.angle_gamma   90.00
#
_symmetry.space_group_name_H-M   'P 1'
#
loop_
_entity.id
_entity.type
_entity.pdbx_description
1 polymer ?
#
loop_
_entity_poly.entity_id
_entity_poly.type
_entity_poly.pdbx_seq_one_letter_code
_entity_poly.pdbx_strand_id
1 'polypeptide(L)'
;MNLSNVCVVLPSLDPDDKLLTVIDGLLAHGFTDIILVNDGSKPENLHYFETAAAHPEVTVLHHEINRGKGAALKNAFTYILSNRPNAEGVVTVDGDNQHHPEDTRACAEHMLQTGHLTLGVRDFSQPDVPKRSRSGNRITCSVFKLFVGMTISDTQTGLRAIPRKNLNLLSSISGDRFEYETNMLLAMKSNFIPFDEIKIRTVYIEENKSSHFRAVRDSWRIYKLILAHFFKFTISSLLSSVVDEGLFLILSASLHSVLSGFTLDAVSVVTARFISSLLNFYMNMKMVFHSREKTGKALLKYFVLAIPQLFARLLLTHGVIVIFGIDEQDTIMRGIVYACVMILLFFASFTIQQRWVFAAKNRKSPKT
;
A
#
# COMPACT_ATOMS: atom_id res chain seq x y z
N MET A 1 -3.31 -21.68 22.69
CA MET A 1 -2.20 -20.81 23.14
C MET A 1 -2.68 -19.86 24.22
N ASN A 2 -1.78 -19.41 25.08
CA ASN A 2 -2.12 -18.38 26.07
C ASN A 2 -2.05 -17.01 25.40
N LEU A 3 -3.14 -16.22 25.47
CA LEU A 3 -3.25 -14.88 24.89
C LEU A 3 -2.96 -13.76 25.89
N SER A 4 -2.53 -14.09 27.12
CA SER A 4 -2.28 -13.07 28.18
C SER A 4 -1.25 -12.00 27.82
N ASN A 5 -0.38 -12.30 26.85
CA ASN A 5 0.63 -11.36 26.34
C ASN A 5 0.21 -10.69 25.02
N VAL A 6 -1.06 -10.76 24.62
CA VAL A 6 -1.60 -10.09 23.44
C VAL A 6 -2.61 -9.04 23.86
N CYS A 7 -2.33 -7.78 23.60
CA CYS A 7 -3.29 -6.71 23.85
C CYS A 7 -4.26 -6.58 22.68
N VAL A 8 -5.56 -6.42 22.95
CA VAL A 8 -6.53 -6.02 21.94
C VAL A 8 -6.64 -4.51 21.89
N VAL A 9 -6.68 -3.93 20.71
CA VAL A 9 -6.85 -2.49 20.49
C VAL A 9 -8.18 -2.23 19.82
N LEU A 10 -9.07 -1.50 20.50
CA LEU A 10 -10.42 -1.14 20.08
C LEU A 10 -10.53 0.39 19.91
N PRO A 11 -10.30 0.97 18.73
CA PRO A 11 -10.64 2.37 18.48
C PRO A 11 -12.16 2.54 18.34
N SER A 12 -12.74 3.49 19.05
CA SER A 12 -14.19 3.69 19.06
C SER A 12 -14.56 5.17 19.03
N LEU A 13 -15.57 5.50 18.24
CA LEU A 13 -16.18 6.84 18.14
C LEU A 13 -17.69 6.68 18.10
N ASP A 14 -18.38 7.33 19.04
CA ASP A 14 -19.85 7.29 19.17
C ASP A 14 -20.39 5.84 19.10
N PRO A 15 -19.91 4.93 20.00
CA PRO A 15 -20.33 3.53 20.00
C PRO A 15 -21.80 3.34 20.36
N ASP A 16 -22.30 2.16 20.05
CA ASP A 16 -23.58 1.62 20.52
C ASP A 16 -23.35 0.33 21.34
N ASP A 17 -24.43 -0.37 21.72
CA ASP A 17 -24.39 -1.61 22.52
C ASP A 17 -23.47 -2.71 21.92
N LYS A 18 -23.16 -2.64 20.63
CA LYS A 18 -22.26 -3.60 19.98
C LYS A 18 -20.87 -3.58 20.58
N LEU A 19 -20.39 -2.40 21.05
CA LEU A 19 -19.08 -2.28 21.68
C LEU A 19 -18.95 -3.22 22.90
N LEU A 20 -19.97 -3.23 23.76
CA LEU A 20 -19.98 -4.10 24.95
C LEU A 20 -20.01 -5.58 24.56
N THR A 21 -20.84 -5.93 23.55
CA THR A 21 -20.88 -7.27 22.99
C THR A 21 -19.52 -7.74 22.47
N VAL A 22 -18.77 -6.85 21.80
CA VAL A 22 -17.41 -7.15 21.33
C VAL A 22 -16.45 -7.42 22.49
N ILE A 23 -16.50 -6.58 23.53
CA ILE A 23 -15.65 -6.72 24.71
C ILE A 23 -15.95 -8.05 25.42
N ASP A 24 -17.20 -8.35 25.71
CA ASP A 24 -17.62 -9.61 26.36
C ASP A 24 -17.18 -10.82 25.52
N GLY A 25 -17.34 -10.75 24.20
CA GLY A 25 -16.91 -11.79 23.29
C GLY A 25 -15.39 -12.02 23.34
N LEU A 26 -14.60 -10.96 23.39
CA LEU A 26 -13.14 -11.05 23.48
C LEU A 26 -12.69 -11.64 24.81
N LEU A 27 -13.28 -11.20 25.93
CA LEU A 27 -13.00 -11.72 27.26
C LEU A 27 -13.33 -13.23 27.33
N ALA A 28 -14.50 -13.63 26.81
CA ALA A 28 -14.91 -15.04 26.77
C ALA A 28 -13.97 -15.92 25.92
N HIS A 29 -13.22 -15.33 24.97
CA HIS A 29 -12.25 -16.03 24.14
C HIS A 29 -10.81 -15.94 24.63
N GLY A 30 -10.60 -15.45 25.87
CA GLY A 30 -9.34 -15.54 26.60
C GLY A 30 -8.39 -14.36 26.39
N PHE A 31 -8.87 -13.24 25.86
CA PHE A 31 -8.13 -11.99 25.92
C PHE A 31 -8.28 -11.36 27.31
N THR A 32 -7.19 -10.89 27.88
CA THR A 32 -7.13 -10.37 29.27
C THR A 32 -6.57 -8.96 29.34
N ASP A 33 -6.28 -8.31 28.22
CA ASP A 33 -5.79 -6.93 28.15
C ASP A 33 -6.35 -6.23 26.92
N ILE A 34 -7.34 -5.37 27.14
CA ILE A 34 -8.06 -4.63 26.09
C ILE A 34 -7.80 -3.13 26.27
N ILE A 35 -7.24 -2.50 25.25
CA ILE A 35 -7.01 -1.07 25.19
C ILE A 35 -8.11 -0.45 24.32
N LEU A 36 -9.13 0.10 24.97
CA LEU A 36 -10.25 0.80 24.34
C LEU A 36 -9.89 2.28 24.18
N VAL A 37 -9.95 2.82 22.97
CA VAL A 37 -9.67 4.23 22.73
C VAL A 37 -10.96 4.98 22.37
N ASN A 38 -11.41 5.86 23.25
CA ASN A 38 -12.45 6.84 22.96
C ASN A 38 -11.86 7.96 22.10
N ASP A 39 -12.21 8.03 20.83
CA ASP A 39 -11.71 9.06 19.90
C ASP A 39 -12.56 10.32 19.90
N GLY A 40 -12.91 10.86 21.07
CA GLY A 40 -13.67 12.09 21.23
C GLY A 40 -15.15 11.90 20.92
N SER A 41 -15.76 10.86 21.49
CA SER A 41 -17.20 10.59 21.40
C SER A 41 -18.02 11.66 22.11
N LYS A 42 -19.28 11.81 21.68
CA LYS A 42 -20.24 12.72 22.28
C LYS A 42 -20.60 12.32 23.71
N PRO A 43 -21.01 13.28 24.55
CA PRO A 43 -21.33 13.02 25.95
C PRO A 43 -22.38 11.91 26.13
N GLU A 44 -23.40 11.82 25.26
CA GLU A 44 -24.43 10.81 25.31
C GLU A 44 -23.93 9.37 25.20
N ASN A 45 -22.74 9.16 24.58
CA ASN A 45 -22.16 7.85 24.35
C ASN A 45 -21.04 7.49 25.35
N LEU A 46 -20.72 8.36 26.30
CA LEU A 46 -19.63 8.11 27.26
C LEU A 46 -19.91 6.95 28.19
N HIS A 47 -21.19 6.69 28.52
CA HIS A 47 -21.61 5.60 29.39
C HIS A 47 -21.14 4.23 28.87
N TYR A 48 -20.96 4.01 27.56
CA TYR A 48 -20.44 2.76 27.03
C TYR A 48 -18.96 2.56 27.45
N PHE A 49 -18.19 3.63 27.48
CA PHE A 49 -16.79 3.57 27.94
C PHE A 49 -16.68 3.37 29.45
N GLU A 50 -17.59 3.99 30.22
CA GLU A 50 -17.67 3.83 31.68
C GLU A 50 -18.04 2.37 32.02
N THR A 51 -19.03 1.80 31.31
CA THR A 51 -19.44 0.40 31.46
C THR A 51 -18.30 -0.54 31.11
N ALA A 52 -17.60 -0.28 29.99
CA ALA A 52 -16.45 -1.07 29.58
C ALA A 52 -15.31 -1.01 30.60
N ALA A 53 -15.05 0.17 31.20
CA ALA A 53 -14.02 0.36 32.24
C ALA A 53 -14.29 -0.38 33.55
N ALA A 54 -15.52 -0.88 33.76
CA ALA A 54 -15.83 -1.73 34.91
C ALA A 54 -15.16 -3.10 34.83
N HIS A 55 -14.75 -3.55 33.64
CA HIS A 55 -13.96 -4.76 33.47
C HIS A 55 -12.47 -4.48 33.80
N PRO A 56 -11.86 -5.21 34.75
CA PRO A 56 -10.46 -4.99 35.14
C PRO A 56 -9.47 -5.24 33.98
N GLU A 57 -9.85 -5.98 32.97
CA GLU A 57 -9.07 -6.26 31.75
C GLU A 57 -9.10 -5.11 30.75
N VAL A 58 -9.98 -4.09 30.92
CA VAL A 58 -10.17 -2.99 29.99
C VAL A 58 -9.49 -1.72 30.49
N THR A 59 -8.59 -1.19 29.68
CA THR A 59 -8.01 0.14 29.89
C THR A 59 -8.57 1.13 28.86
N VAL A 60 -9.21 2.20 29.31
CA VAL A 60 -9.79 3.22 28.43
C VAL A 60 -8.83 4.39 28.28
N LEU A 61 -8.48 4.74 27.04
CA LEU A 61 -7.75 5.95 26.68
C LEU A 61 -8.72 6.96 26.04
N HIS A 62 -8.57 8.24 26.38
CA HIS A 62 -9.46 9.28 25.91
C HIS A 62 -8.75 10.31 25.03
N HIS A 63 -9.36 10.67 23.90
CA HIS A 63 -9.07 11.89 23.17
C HIS A 63 -10.13 12.95 23.51
N GLU A 64 -9.73 14.18 23.72
CA GLU A 64 -10.67 15.30 23.96
C GLU A 64 -11.56 15.60 22.74
N ILE A 65 -11.02 15.38 21.53
CA ILE A 65 -11.68 15.60 20.26
C ILE A 65 -11.40 14.43 19.31
N ASN A 66 -12.28 14.24 18.32
CA ASN A 66 -12.07 13.24 17.26
C ASN A 66 -10.80 13.53 16.44
N ARG A 67 -9.79 12.70 16.64
CA ARG A 67 -8.51 12.74 15.94
C ARG A 67 -8.45 11.74 14.77
N GLY A 68 -9.33 10.75 14.76
CA GLY A 68 -9.50 9.72 13.75
C GLY A 68 -8.89 8.36 14.13
N LYS A 69 -9.40 7.31 13.48
CA LYS A 69 -9.04 5.90 13.75
C LYS A 69 -7.53 5.66 13.79
N GLY A 70 -6.78 6.24 12.84
CA GLY A 70 -5.32 6.11 12.79
C GLY A 70 -4.63 6.73 14.00
N ALA A 71 -5.10 7.89 14.48
CA ALA A 71 -4.57 8.52 15.69
C ALA A 71 -4.87 7.67 16.93
N ALA A 72 -6.07 7.10 17.02
CA ALA A 72 -6.45 6.20 18.12
C ALA A 72 -5.56 4.95 18.14
N LEU A 73 -5.33 4.31 16.99
CA LEU A 73 -4.43 3.16 16.90
C LEU A 73 -3.00 3.50 17.32
N LYS A 74 -2.46 4.63 16.83
CA LYS A 74 -1.09 5.08 17.20
C LYS A 74 -0.97 5.38 18.68
N ASN A 75 -1.98 5.99 19.28
CA ASN A 75 -2.03 6.26 20.73
C ASN A 75 -2.00 4.94 21.51
N ALA A 76 -2.85 3.96 21.15
CA ALA A 76 -2.84 2.65 21.78
C ALA A 76 -1.49 1.93 21.63
N PHE A 77 -0.88 1.95 20.44
CA PHE A 77 0.43 1.33 20.22
C PHE A 77 1.52 1.96 21.09
N THR A 78 1.51 3.30 21.20
CA THR A 78 2.45 4.04 22.06
C THR A 78 2.24 3.71 23.53
N TYR A 79 0.98 3.65 23.96
CA TYR A 79 0.63 3.25 25.33
C TYR A 79 1.12 1.84 25.66
N ILE A 80 0.88 0.87 24.77
CA ILE A 80 1.30 -0.53 24.94
C ILE A 80 2.83 -0.65 24.99
N LEU A 81 3.53 0.06 24.12
CA LEU A 81 5.01 0.07 24.14
C LEU A 81 5.57 0.54 25.48
N SER A 82 4.94 1.54 26.11
CA SER A 82 5.38 2.15 27.36
C SER A 82 4.89 1.41 28.62
N ASN A 83 3.66 0.87 28.60
CA ASN A 83 2.99 0.38 29.80
C ASN A 83 2.77 -1.14 29.84
N ARG A 84 3.07 -1.85 28.74
CA ARG A 84 2.89 -3.30 28.61
C ARG A 84 4.20 -3.96 28.14
N PRO A 85 5.25 -4.00 28.97
CA PRO A 85 6.58 -4.50 28.57
C PRO A 85 6.55 -5.96 28.13
N ASN A 86 5.65 -6.76 28.67
CA ASN A 86 5.52 -8.19 28.39
C ASN A 86 4.60 -8.51 27.17
N ALA A 87 3.97 -7.49 26.55
CA ALA A 87 3.15 -7.71 25.39
C ALA A 87 4.00 -8.22 24.22
N GLU A 88 3.63 -9.35 23.64
CA GLU A 88 4.28 -9.95 22.46
C GLU A 88 3.73 -9.38 21.15
N GLY A 89 2.53 -8.82 21.19
CA GLY A 89 1.88 -8.17 20.06
C GLY A 89 0.53 -7.59 20.42
N VAL A 90 -0.13 -7.06 19.41
CA VAL A 90 -1.48 -6.51 19.52
C VAL A 90 -2.39 -7.09 18.44
N VAL A 91 -3.70 -7.08 18.70
CA VAL A 91 -4.73 -7.32 17.67
C VAL A 91 -5.64 -6.11 17.61
N THR A 92 -5.76 -5.48 16.45
CA THR A 92 -6.72 -4.39 16.22
C THR A 92 -8.07 -4.98 15.84
N VAL A 93 -9.16 -4.48 16.43
CA VAL A 93 -10.53 -4.93 16.21
C VAL A 93 -11.44 -3.71 16.14
N ASP A 94 -12.43 -3.71 15.25
CA ASP A 94 -13.44 -2.66 15.19
C ASP A 94 -14.57 -2.91 16.20
N GLY A 95 -15.11 -1.84 16.80
CA GLY A 95 -16.15 -1.92 17.82
C GLY A 95 -17.58 -2.14 17.28
N ASP A 96 -17.74 -2.40 15.98
CA ASP A 96 -19.04 -2.55 15.30
C ASP A 96 -19.57 -4.00 15.25
N ASN A 97 -18.89 -4.90 15.93
CA ASN A 97 -19.21 -6.34 16.01
C ASN A 97 -19.18 -7.08 14.64
N GLN A 98 -18.42 -6.58 13.68
CA GLN A 98 -18.22 -7.26 12.39
C GLN A 98 -17.09 -8.30 12.45
N HIS A 99 -16.25 -8.28 13.47
CA HIS A 99 -15.16 -9.23 13.68
C HIS A 99 -15.53 -10.26 14.76
N HIS A 100 -15.62 -11.52 14.37
CA HIS A 100 -15.95 -12.58 15.31
C HIS A 100 -14.78 -12.82 16.29
N PRO A 101 -15.03 -12.98 17.59
CA PRO A 101 -13.96 -13.19 18.58
C PRO A 101 -13.06 -14.39 18.31
N GLU A 102 -13.62 -15.47 17.76
CA GLU A 102 -12.84 -16.67 17.36
C GLU A 102 -11.86 -16.36 16.23
N ASP A 103 -12.26 -15.51 15.25
CA ASP A 103 -11.40 -15.11 14.15
C ASP A 103 -10.29 -14.15 14.64
N THR A 104 -10.62 -13.29 15.61
CA THR A 104 -9.66 -12.44 16.32
C THR A 104 -8.61 -13.28 17.03
N ARG A 105 -9.06 -14.33 17.75
CA ARG A 105 -8.19 -15.29 18.42
C ARG A 105 -7.30 -16.03 17.42
N ALA A 106 -7.85 -16.53 16.33
CA ALA A 106 -7.09 -17.22 15.30
C ALA A 106 -5.96 -16.36 14.70
N CYS A 107 -6.24 -15.08 14.45
CA CYS A 107 -5.22 -14.12 13.98
C CYS A 107 -4.12 -13.89 15.03
N ALA A 108 -4.49 -13.77 16.33
CA ALA A 108 -3.54 -13.62 17.42
C ALA A 108 -2.62 -14.85 17.56
N GLU A 109 -3.21 -16.04 17.58
CA GLU A 109 -2.47 -17.30 17.69
C GLU A 109 -1.52 -17.51 16.53
N HIS A 110 -1.95 -17.21 15.30
CA HIS A 110 -1.08 -17.28 14.11
C HIS A 110 0.09 -16.31 14.18
N MET A 111 -0.16 -15.07 14.61
CA MET A 111 0.90 -14.08 14.83
C MET A 111 1.94 -14.58 15.86
N LEU A 112 1.49 -15.15 16.98
CA LEU A 112 2.39 -15.69 18.01
C LEU A 112 3.21 -16.88 17.50
N GLN A 113 2.62 -17.75 16.67
CA GLN A 113 3.30 -18.92 16.10
C GLN A 113 4.36 -18.54 15.07
N THR A 114 4.06 -17.58 14.20
CA THR A 114 4.90 -17.27 13.05
C THR A 114 5.81 -16.07 13.28
N GLY A 115 5.46 -15.18 14.21
CA GLY A 115 6.10 -13.88 14.37
C GLY A 115 5.87 -12.94 13.17
N HIS A 116 4.90 -13.27 12.31
CA HIS A 116 4.48 -12.46 11.17
C HIS A 116 3.28 -11.58 11.53
N LEU A 117 3.14 -10.45 10.85
CA LEU A 117 1.91 -9.67 10.91
C LEU A 117 0.79 -10.48 10.23
N THR A 118 -0.35 -10.62 10.88
CA THR A 118 -1.46 -11.41 10.36
C THR A 118 -2.66 -10.51 10.03
N LEU A 119 -3.16 -10.60 8.81
CA LEU A 119 -4.35 -9.89 8.34
C LEU A 119 -5.54 -10.86 8.35
N GLY A 120 -6.60 -10.50 9.07
CA GLY A 120 -7.88 -11.20 8.96
C GLY A 120 -8.63 -10.72 7.72
N VAL A 121 -8.66 -11.52 6.66
CA VAL A 121 -9.22 -11.11 5.36
C VAL A 121 -10.60 -11.69 5.13
N ARG A 122 -11.54 -10.85 4.69
CA ARG A 122 -12.91 -11.26 4.36
C ARG A 122 -12.96 -12.06 3.06
N ASP A 123 -13.84 -13.03 2.97
CA ASP A 123 -14.06 -13.80 1.74
C ASP A 123 -15.15 -13.13 0.89
N PHE A 124 -14.72 -12.28 -0.05
CA PHE A 124 -15.60 -11.58 -0.97
C PHE A 124 -16.20 -12.46 -2.08
N SER A 125 -15.91 -13.76 -2.10
CA SER A 125 -16.50 -14.71 -3.07
C SER A 125 -17.87 -15.23 -2.64
N GLN A 126 -18.23 -15.10 -1.36
CA GLN A 126 -19.48 -15.59 -0.78
C GLN A 126 -20.70 -14.91 -1.44
N PRO A 127 -21.80 -15.65 -1.65
CA PRO A 127 -22.95 -15.14 -2.41
C PRO A 127 -23.68 -13.96 -1.72
N ASP A 128 -23.68 -13.90 -0.42
CA ASP A 128 -24.29 -12.85 0.41
C ASP A 128 -23.50 -11.53 0.44
N VAL A 129 -22.28 -11.50 -0.09
CA VAL A 129 -21.48 -10.27 -0.17
C VAL A 129 -22.09 -9.30 -1.18
N PRO A 130 -22.40 -8.04 -0.79
CA PRO A 130 -22.94 -7.04 -1.69
C PRO A 130 -22.03 -6.82 -2.91
N LYS A 131 -22.61 -6.75 -4.12
CA LYS A 131 -21.86 -6.58 -5.39
C LYS A 131 -20.93 -5.36 -5.36
N ARG A 132 -21.37 -4.28 -4.71
CA ARG A 132 -20.57 -3.04 -4.57
C ARG A 132 -19.31 -3.29 -3.74
N SER A 133 -19.43 -3.97 -2.60
CA SER A 133 -18.28 -4.31 -1.73
C SER A 133 -17.30 -5.23 -2.45
N ARG A 134 -17.81 -6.27 -3.14
CA ARG A 134 -17.01 -7.20 -3.95
C ARG A 134 -16.24 -6.48 -5.05
N SER A 135 -16.91 -5.65 -5.84
CA SER A 135 -16.28 -4.90 -6.93
C SER A 135 -15.27 -3.87 -6.41
N GLY A 136 -15.63 -3.15 -5.34
CA GLY A 136 -14.74 -2.17 -4.70
C GLY A 136 -13.46 -2.81 -4.18
N ASN A 137 -13.56 -3.91 -3.45
CA ASN A 137 -12.37 -4.63 -2.97
C ASN A 137 -11.52 -5.16 -4.14
N ARG A 138 -12.13 -5.79 -5.15
CA ARG A 138 -11.42 -6.32 -6.33
C ARG A 138 -10.64 -5.22 -7.06
N ILE A 139 -11.26 -4.04 -7.26
CA ILE A 139 -10.60 -2.89 -7.89
C ILE A 139 -9.43 -2.43 -7.02
N THR A 140 -9.63 -2.23 -5.71
CA THR A 140 -8.59 -1.74 -4.82
C THR A 140 -7.43 -2.72 -4.71
N CYS A 141 -7.70 -4.03 -4.59
CA CYS A 141 -6.65 -5.06 -4.59
C CYS A 141 -5.87 -5.10 -5.91
N SER A 142 -6.55 -4.93 -7.06
CA SER A 142 -5.89 -4.86 -8.36
C SER A 142 -5.00 -3.63 -8.49
N VAL A 143 -5.48 -2.47 -8.05
CA VAL A 143 -4.72 -1.22 -7.99
C VAL A 143 -3.52 -1.37 -7.06
N PHE A 144 -3.71 -1.96 -5.89
CA PHE A 144 -2.62 -2.23 -4.93
C PHE A 144 -1.55 -3.16 -5.53
N LYS A 145 -1.98 -4.24 -6.17
CA LYS A 145 -1.10 -5.17 -6.88
C LYS A 145 -0.32 -4.48 -8.00
N LEU A 146 -0.98 -3.61 -8.78
CA LEU A 146 -0.35 -2.93 -9.91
C LEU A 146 0.61 -1.84 -9.46
N PHE A 147 0.18 -0.93 -8.57
CA PHE A 147 0.90 0.30 -8.23
C PHE A 147 1.80 0.17 -7.00
N VAL A 148 1.51 -0.75 -6.07
CA VAL A 148 2.34 -1.02 -4.90
C VAL A 148 3.21 -2.27 -5.09
N GLY A 149 2.78 -3.19 -5.96
CA GLY A 149 3.47 -4.47 -6.17
C GLY A 149 3.30 -5.44 -4.99
N MET A 150 2.19 -5.33 -4.25
CA MET A 150 1.84 -6.17 -3.11
C MET A 150 0.51 -6.86 -3.38
N THR A 151 0.45 -8.18 -3.23
CA THR A 151 -0.79 -8.95 -3.40
C THR A 151 -1.44 -9.11 -2.05
N ILE A 152 -2.65 -8.58 -1.90
CA ILE A 152 -3.48 -8.63 -0.69
C ILE A 152 -4.90 -8.94 -1.12
N SER A 153 -5.61 -9.78 -0.34
CA SER A 153 -6.98 -10.19 -0.63
C SER A 153 -8.02 -9.21 -0.10
N ASP A 154 -7.70 -8.48 0.99
CA ASP A 154 -8.52 -7.43 1.56
C ASP A 154 -7.64 -6.26 2.05
N THR A 155 -7.71 -5.14 1.35
CA THR A 155 -6.90 -3.94 1.68
C THR A 155 -7.50 -3.08 2.80
N GLN A 156 -8.76 -3.34 3.17
CA GLN A 156 -9.53 -2.51 4.10
C GLN A 156 -9.90 -3.25 5.40
N THR A 157 -9.31 -4.42 5.65
CA THR A 157 -9.57 -5.13 6.91
C THR A 157 -9.05 -4.35 8.11
N GLY A 158 -9.89 -4.21 9.14
CA GLY A 158 -9.53 -3.65 10.44
C GLY A 158 -8.90 -4.69 11.39
N LEU A 159 -9.15 -6.00 11.15
CA LEU A 159 -8.61 -7.07 11.96
C LEU A 159 -7.17 -7.38 11.58
N ARG A 160 -6.22 -6.98 12.43
CA ARG A 160 -4.78 -7.16 12.19
C ARG A 160 -4.08 -7.56 13.48
N ALA A 161 -3.41 -8.70 13.47
CA ALA A 161 -2.53 -9.09 14.57
C ALA A 161 -1.09 -8.67 14.22
N ILE A 162 -0.49 -7.86 15.10
CA ILE A 162 0.77 -7.13 14.83
C ILE A 162 1.79 -7.48 15.92
N PRO A 163 2.92 -8.11 15.56
CA PRO A 163 4.00 -8.38 16.51
C PRO A 163 4.56 -7.10 17.13
N ARG A 164 4.92 -7.16 18.42
CA ARG A 164 5.49 -6.01 19.18
C ARG A 164 6.64 -5.31 18.44
N LYS A 165 7.54 -6.07 17.80
CA LYS A 165 8.69 -5.54 17.06
C LYS A 165 8.31 -4.52 15.98
N ASN A 166 7.07 -4.54 15.49
CA ASN A 166 6.57 -3.66 14.43
C ASN A 166 5.83 -2.43 14.98
N LEU A 167 5.43 -2.42 16.26
CA LEU A 167 4.60 -1.34 16.83
C LEU A 167 5.29 0.01 16.80
N ASN A 168 6.59 0.09 17.12
CA ASN A 168 7.34 1.34 17.10
C ASN A 168 7.36 1.98 15.71
N LEU A 169 7.57 1.20 14.66
CA LEU A 169 7.47 1.68 13.29
C LEU A 169 6.05 2.15 12.96
N LEU A 170 5.05 1.34 13.29
CA LEU A 170 3.67 1.61 12.92
C LEU A 170 3.06 2.77 13.72
N SER A 171 3.49 3.02 14.95
CA SER A 171 3.07 4.21 15.72
C SER A 171 3.59 5.53 15.13
N SER A 172 4.68 5.49 14.35
CA SER A 172 5.33 6.67 13.76
C SER A 172 4.93 7.00 12.33
N ILE A 173 4.17 6.14 11.64
CA ILE A 173 3.76 6.39 10.25
C ILE A 173 2.70 7.49 10.18
N SER A 174 2.64 8.17 9.04
CA SER A 174 1.67 9.23 8.76
C SER A 174 0.24 8.71 8.61
N GLY A 175 -0.73 9.62 8.74
CA GLY A 175 -2.17 9.35 8.63
C GLY A 175 -2.83 9.21 9.99
N ASP A 176 -3.95 9.93 10.18
CA ASP A 176 -4.67 9.95 11.44
C ASP A 176 -6.08 9.37 11.31
N ARG A 177 -6.57 9.15 10.07
CA ARG A 177 -7.90 8.63 9.79
C ARG A 177 -7.82 7.26 9.10
N PHE A 178 -8.77 6.93 8.24
CA PHE A 178 -8.84 5.64 7.53
C PHE A 178 -7.63 5.37 6.59
N GLU A 179 -6.98 6.42 6.09
CA GLU A 179 -5.76 6.30 5.30
C GLU A 179 -4.59 5.67 6.06
N TYR A 180 -4.63 5.68 7.39
CA TYR A 180 -3.60 5.05 8.22
C TYR A 180 -3.46 3.55 7.95
N GLU A 181 -4.58 2.84 7.80
CA GLU A 181 -4.58 1.41 7.51
C GLU A 181 -3.91 1.09 6.17
N THR A 182 -4.10 1.97 5.18
CA THR A 182 -3.38 1.88 3.90
C THR A 182 -1.90 2.20 4.06
N ASN A 183 -1.55 3.24 4.83
CA ASN A 183 -0.16 3.57 5.13
C ASN A 183 0.56 2.45 5.87
N MET A 184 -0.14 1.71 6.73
CA MET A 184 0.39 0.52 7.39
C MET A 184 0.79 -0.53 6.35
N LEU A 185 -0.05 -0.84 5.35
CA LEU A 185 0.27 -1.77 4.27
C LEU A 185 1.45 -1.29 3.42
N LEU A 186 1.52 0.01 3.13
CA LEU A 186 2.66 0.62 2.43
C LEU A 186 3.95 0.54 3.26
N ALA A 187 3.87 0.77 4.56
CA ALA A 187 5.00 0.63 5.48
C ALA A 187 5.47 -0.82 5.59
N MET A 188 4.55 -1.79 5.61
CA MET A 188 4.87 -3.21 5.56
C MET A 188 5.68 -3.54 4.30
N LYS A 189 5.24 -3.07 3.13
CA LYS A 189 5.97 -3.26 1.87
C LYS A 189 7.34 -2.62 1.89
N SER A 190 7.43 -1.35 2.32
CA SER A 190 8.68 -0.58 2.30
C SER A 190 9.73 -1.10 3.28
N ASN A 191 9.29 -1.70 4.38
CA ASN A 191 10.17 -2.23 5.42
C ASN A 191 10.31 -3.76 5.36
N PHE A 192 9.76 -4.40 4.32
CA PHE A 192 9.83 -5.87 4.12
C PHE A 192 9.29 -6.66 5.33
N ILE A 193 8.24 -6.15 5.98
CA ILE A 193 7.59 -6.85 7.08
C ILE A 193 6.86 -8.07 6.51
N PRO A 194 7.19 -9.28 6.98
CA PRO A 194 6.48 -10.48 6.57
C PRO A 194 5.04 -10.45 7.11
N PHE A 195 4.10 -10.89 6.30
CA PHE A 195 2.71 -10.98 6.69
C PHE A 195 2.04 -12.22 6.10
N ASP A 196 1.01 -12.67 6.79
CA ASP A 196 0.15 -13.78 6.38
C ASP A 196 -1.32 -13.31 6.38
N GLU A 197 -2.15 -13.98 5.60
CA GLU A 197 -3.59 -13.74 5.53
C GLU A 197 -4.35 -14.95 6.09
N ILE A 198 -5.29 -14.69 7.01
CA ILE A 198 -6.22 -15.68 7.52
C ILE A 198 -7.63 -15.28 7.06
N LYS A 199 -8.33 -16.19 6.41
CA LYS A 199 -9.73 -15.98 6.06
C LYS A 199 -10.59 -15.92 7.31
N ILE A 200 -11.37 -14.86 7.43
CA ILE A 200 -12.31 -14.64 8.52
C ILE A 200 -13.75 -14.66 7.99
N ARG A 201 -14.68 -14.84 8.90
CA ARG A 201 -16.12 -14.72 8.60
C ARG A 201 -16.41 -13.30 8.14
N THR A 202 -17.23 -13.18 7.11
CA THR A 202 -17.65 -11.88 6.58
C THR A 202 -19.03 -11.57 7.13
N VAL A 203 -19.09 -10.67 8.10
CA VAL A 203 -20.35 -10.28 8.74
C VAL A 203 -20.76 -8.92 8.23
N TYR A 204 -21.95 -8.81 7.64
CA TYR A 204 -22.58 -7.56 7.25
C TYR A 204 -23.74 -7.26 8.19
N ILE A 205 -23.58 -6.22 9.03
CA ILE A 205 -24.63 -5.74 9.92
C ILE A 205 -25.25 -4.50 9.30
N GLU A 206 -26.58 -4.49 9.11
CA GLU A 206 -27.36 -3.33 8.63
C GLU A 206 -26.75 -2.61 7.40
N GLU A 207 -26.26 -3.36 6.41
CA GLU A 207 -25.64 -2.78 5.20
C GLU A 207 -24.50 -1.79 5.48
N ASN A 208 -23.79 -1.93 6.62
CA ASN A 208 -22.71 -1.03 7.08
C ASN A 208 -23.17 0.41 7.40
N LYS A 209 -24.40 0.62 7.84
CA LYS A 209 -24.91 1.96 8.24
C LYS A 209 -24.14 2.61 9.40
N SER A 210 -23.51 1.81 10.24
CA SER A 210 -22.66 2.26 11.35
C SER A 210 -21.26 2.73 10.93
N SER A 211 -20.89 2.57 9.66
CA SER A 211 -19.55 2.94 9.21
C SER A 211 -19.40 4.46 9.03
N HIS A 212 -18.45 5.06 9.75
CA HIS A 212 -18.05 6.46 9.58
C HIS A 212 -17.21 6.73 8.32
N PHE A 213 -17.02 5.71 7.46
CA PHE A 213 -16.27 5.81 6.21
C PHE A 213 -17.02 6.61 5.14
N ARG A 214 -16.45 7.75 4.74
CA ARG A 214 -17.00 8.60 3.67
C ARG A 214 -16.47 8.10 2.33
N ALA A 215 -17.28 7.31 1.62
CA ALA A 215 -16.86 6.54 0.42
C ALA A 215 -16.05 7.35 -0.59
N VAL A 216 -16.45 8.56 -0.95
CA VAL A 216 -15.74 9.37 -1.95
C VAL A 216 -14.46 9.99 -1.38
N ARG A 217 -14.55 10.67 -0.23
CA ARG A 217 -13.44 11.43 0.36
C ARG A 217 -12.31 10.53 0.85
N ASP A 218 -12.66 9.44 1.54
CA ASP A 218 -11.66 8.54 2.11
C ASP A 218 -11.06 7.63 1.04
N SER A 219 -11.86 7.17 0.06
CA SER A 219 -11.32 6.49 -1.12
C SER A 219 -10.33 7.37 -1.89
N TRP A 220 -10.63 8.65 -2.11
CA TRP A 220 -9.71 9.58 -2.78
C TRP A 220 -8.36 9.68 -2.06
N ARG A 221 -8.38 9.77 -0.71
CA ARG A 221 -7.15 9.79 0.10
C ARG A 221 -6.34 8.50 -0.09
N ILE A 222 -7.02 7.35 -0.05
CA ILE A 222 -6.40 6.04 -0.23
C ILE A 222 -5.78 5.94 -1.63
N TYR A 223 -6.53 6.26 -2.69
CA TYR A 223 -6.00 6.21 -4.07
C TYR A 223 -4.86 7.19 -4.30
N LYS A 224 -4.91 8.39 -3.73
CA LYS A 224 -3.81 9.35 -3.78
C LYS A 224 -2.51 8.75 -3.21
N LEU A 225 -2.58 8.04 -2.10
CA LEU A 225 -1.43 7.36 -1.50
C LEU A 225 -0.89 6.25 -2.38
N ILE A 226 -1.77 5.37 -2.87
CA ILE A 226 -1.39 4.23 -3.72
C ILE A 226 -0.74 4.73 -5.02
N LEU A 227 -1.31 5.76 -5.64
CA LEU A 227 -0.84 6.32 -6.91
C LEU A 227 0.37 7.25 -6.77
N ALA A 228 0.73 7.66 -5.55
CA ALA A 228 1.84 8.59 -5.33
C ALA A 228 3.18 8.09 -5.95
N HIS A 229 3.46 6.79 -5.86
CA HIS A 229 4.64 6.20 -6.47
C HIS A 229 4.59 6.25 -8.00
N PHE A 230 3.43 6.00 -8.57
CA PHE A 230 3.22 6.10 -10.02
C PHE A 230 3.37 7.54 -10.52
N PHE A 231 2.81 8.53 -9.81
CA PHE A 231 3.00 9.94 -10.16
C PHE A 231 4.48 10.37 -10.06
N LYS A 232 5.20 9.95 -9.03
CA LYS A 232 6.65 10.19 -8.94
C LYS A 232 7.41 9.58 -10.11
N PHE A 233 7.05 8.36 -10.52
CA PHE A 233 7.61 7.70 -11.70
C PHE A 233 7.33 8.48 -12.99
N THR A 234 6.10 8.96 -13.16
CA THR A 234 5.70 9.79 -14.32
C THR A 234 6.51 11.07 -14.37
N ILE A 235 6.62 11.79 -13.25
CA ILE A 235 7.41 13.03 -13.16
C ILE A 235 8.90 12.75 -13.46
N SER A 236 9.46 11.70 -12.89
CA SER A 236 10.84 11.28 -13.18
C SER A 236 11.07 11.03 -14.67
N SER A 237 10.14 10.34 -15.32
CA SER A 237 10.23 10.04 -16.75
C SER A 237 10.10 11.29 -17.61
N LEU A 238 9.18 12.20 -17.27
CA LEU A 238 9.02 13.48 -17.98
C LEU A 238 10.26 14.37 -17.83
N LEU A 239 10.78 14.50 -16.61
CA LEU A 239 12.01 15.29 -16.38
C LEU A 239 13.20 14.72 -17.16
N SER A 240 13.34 13.39 -17.21
CA SER A 240 14.39 12.75 -17.99
C SER A 240 14.23 12.98 -19.49
N SER A 241 12.99 13.06 -19.99
CA SER A 241 12.72 13.38 -21.40
C SER A 241 13.06 14.84 -21.73
N VAL A 242 12.77 15.77 -20.83
CA VAL A 242 13.16 17.20 -21.00
C VAL A 242 14.69 17.35 -21.01
N VAL A 243 15.38 16.63 -20.12
CA VAL A 243 16.86 16.62 -20.09
C VAL A 243 17.44 16.00 -21.35
N ASP A 244 16.84 14.91 -21.85
CA ASP A 244 17.24 14.25 -23.11
C ASP A 244 17.21 15.23 -24.28
N GLU A 245 16.08 15.91 -24.46
CA GLU A 245 15.91 16.93 -25.53
C GLU A 245 16.83 18.10 -25.36
N GLY A 246 16.95 18.67 -24.16
CA GLY A 246 17.85 19.75 -23.85
C GLY A 246 19.32 19.42 -24.14
N LEU A 247 19.76 18.23 -23.74
CA LEU A 247 21.12 17.76 -24.03
C LEU A 247 21.35 17.56 -25.54
N PHE A 248 20.38 17.01 -26.25
CA PHE A 248 20.46 16.84 -27.69
C PHE A 248 20.68 18.21 -28.38
N LEU A 249 19.89 19.23 -28.03
CA LEU A 249 20.02 20.57 -28.59
C LEU A 249 21.38 21.23 -28.29
N ILE A 250 21.83 21.11 -27.02
CA ILE A 250 23.13 21.65 -26.59
C ILE A 250 24.27 20.94 -27.32
N LEU A 251 24.27 19.62 -27.41
CA LEU A 251 25.32 18.86 -28.09
C LEU A 251 25.34 19.14 -29.58
N SER A 252 24.18 19.15 -30.24
CA SER A 252 24.08 19.49 -31.66
C SER A 252 24.62 20.87 -31.96
N ALA A 253 24.30 21.87 -31.13
CA ALA A 253 24.82 23.25 -31.30
C ALA A 253 26.31 23.36 -31.00
N SER A 254 26.83 22.62 -29.99
CA SER A 254 28.23 22.74 -29.57
C SER A 254 29.19 21.96 -30.47
N LEU A 255 28.74 20.83 -31.02
CA LEU A 255 29.59 19.93 -31.81
C LEU A 255 29.54 20.19 -33.32
N HIS A 256 28.62 21.01 -33.76
CA HIS A 256 28.41 21.30 -35.18
C HIS A 256 29.63 21.87 -35.89
N SER A 257 30.56 22.51 -35.15
CA SER A 257 31.84 23.01 -35.69
C SER A 257 32.87 21.89 -35.96
N VAL A 258 32.70 20.73 -35.33
CA VAL A 258 33.65 19.60 -35.39
C VAL A 258 33.04 18.39 -36.11
N LEU A 259 31.74 18.19 -35.98
CA LEU A 259 30.98 17.06 -36.55
C LEU A 259 29.88 17.57 -37.46
N SER A 260 29.53 16.80 -38.49
CA SER A 260 28.46 17.15 -39.43
C SER A 260 27.63 15.92 -39.83
N GLY A 261 26.42 16.19 -40.34
CA GLY A 261 25.52 15.16 -40.86
C GLY A 261 25.22 14.03 -39.86
N PHE A 262 25.12 12.79 -40.33
CA PHE A 262 24.77 11.63 -39.52
C PHE A 262 25.64 11.47 -38.27
N THR A 263 26.93 11.79 -38.33
CA THR A 263 27.84 11.66 -37.19
C THR A 263 27.49 12.63 -36.06
N LEU A 264 27.16 13.87 -36.38
CA LEU A 264 26.69 14.84 -35.38
C LEU A 264 25.41 14.38 -34.70
N ASP A 265 24.41 13.97 -35.51
CA ASP A 265 23.13 13.50 -34.99
C ASP A 265 23.32 12.26 -34.13
N ALA A 266 24.08 11.26 -34.59
CA ALA A 266 24.30 10.04 -33.85
C ALA A 266 24.99 10.27 -32.50
N VAL A 267 26.05 11.09 -32.47
CA VAL A 267 26.78 11.42 -31.24
C VAL A 267 25.86 12.17 -30.28
N SER A 268 25.14 13.19 -30.78
CA SER A 268 24.24 14.01 -29.96
C SER A 268 23.10 13.16 -29.37
N VAL A 269 22.42 12.33 -30.16
CA VAL A 269 21.30 11.47 -29.71
C VAL A 269 21.79 10.42 -28.72
N VAL A 270 22.88 9.70 -29.04
CA VAL A 270 23.36 8.61 -28.17
C VAL A 270 23.85 9.15 -26.83
N THR A 271 24.58 10.27 -26.85
CA THR A 271 25.10 10.88 -25.61
C THR A 271 23.97 11.44 -24.75
N ALA A 272 23.03 12.19 -25.33
CA ALA A 272 21.87 12.71 -24.62
C ALA A 272 21.05 11.58 -23.99
N ARG A 273 20.76 10.53 -24.78
CA ARG A 273 20.00 9.36 -24.31
C ARG A 273 20.70 8.61 -23.20
N PHE A 274 22.00 8.45 -23.26
CA PHE A 274 22.78 7.78 -22.22
C PHE A 274 22.71 8.56 -20.91
N ILE A 275 22.96 9.86 -20.94
CA ILE A 275 22.94 10.72 -19.74
C ILE A 275 21.54 10.79 -19.15
N SER A 276 20.51 11.04 -19.97
CA SER A 276 19.11 11.10 -19.51
C SER A 276 18.62 9.78 -18.93
N SER A 277 19.07 8.64 -19.48
CA SER A 277 18.78 7.30 -18.95
C SER A 277 19.42 7.06 -17.59
N LEU A 278 20.66 7.51 -17.36
CA LEU A 278 21.31 7.45 -16.05
C LEU A 278 20.58 8.32 -15.01
N LEU A 279 20.15 9.50 -15.41
CA LEU A 279 19.34 10.39 -14.55
C LEU A 279 18.02 9.72 -14.18
N ASN A 280 17.30 9.17 -15.16
CA ASN A 280 16.04 8.45 -14.92
C ASN A 280 16.25 7.24 -13.98
N PHE A 281 17.29 6.45 -14.22
CA PHE A 281 17.67 5.34 -13.34
C PHE A 281 17.89 5.82 -11.90
N TYR A 282 18.68 6.88 -11.70
CA TYR A 282 18.99 7.41 -10.37
C TYR A 282 17.73 7.91 -9.65
N MET A 283 16.91 8.70 -10.34
CA MET A 283 15.64 9.21 -9.80
C MET A 283 14.69 8.06 -9.43
N ASN A 284 14.52 7.08 -10.31
CA ASN A 284 13.68 5.93 -10.05
C ASN A 284 14.20 5.09 -8.87
N MET A 285 15.50 4.84 -8.81
CA MET A 285 16.10 4.07 -7.72
C MET A 285 15.95 4.75 -6.36
N LYS A 286 16.21 6.06 -6.28
CA LYS A 286 16.30 6.80 -5.01
C LYS A 286 15.00 7.48 -4.60
N MET A 287 14.27 8.08 -5.54
CA MET A 287 13.12 8.94 -5.24
C MET A 287 11.77 8.24 -5.46
N VAL A 288 11.71 7.31 -6.42
CA VAL A 288 10.45 6.61 -6.74
C VAL A 288 10.34 5.32 -5.94
N PHE A 289 11.28 4.38 -6.14
CA PHE A 289 11.17 3.03 -5.58
C PHE A 289 11.93 2.84 -4.26
N HIS A 290 12.75 3.81 -3.82
CA HIS A 290 13.58 3.75 -2.60
C HIS A 290 14.30 2.39 -2.49
N SER A 291 14.88 1.94 -3.61
CA SER A 291 15.43 0.59 -3.74
C SER A 291 16.65 0.36 -2.86
N ARG A 292 16.71 -0.81 -2.23
CA ARG A 292 17.88 -1.32 -1.48
C ARG A 292 18.72 -2.32 -2.29
N GLU A 293 18.40 -2.54 -3.58
CA GLU A 293 19.21 -3.40 -4.47
C GLU A 293 20.59 -2.75 -4.69
N LYS A 294 21.62 -3.56 -4.91
CA LYS A 294 22.97 -3.05 -5.25
C LYS A 294 22.92 -2.24 -6.55
N THR A 295 23.46 -1.02 -6.53
CA THR A 295 23.34 -0.05 -7.64
C THR A 295 23.78 -0.64 -8.98
N GLY A 296 24.94 -1.32 -9.05
CA GLY A 296 25.43 -1.93 -10.31
C GLY A 296 24.51 -3.01 -10.85
N LYS A 297 23.91 -3.83 -9.97
CA LYS A 297 22.96 -4.86 -10.39
C LYS A 297 21.61 -4.27 -10.85
N ALA A 298 21.13 -3.25 -10.16
CA ALA A 298 19.94 -2.53 -10.56
C ALA A 298 20.15 -1.81 -11.90
N LEU A 299 21.32 -1.20 -12.10
CA LEU A 299 21.70 -0.54 -13.36
C LEU A 299 21.73 -1.51 -14.53
N LEU A 300 22.36 -2.70 -14.35
CA LEU A 300 22.37 -3.73 -15.37
C LEU A 300 20.95 -4.16 -15.74
N LYS A 301 20.11 -4.46 -14.75
CA LYS A 301 18.69 -4.83 -14.99
C LYS A 301 17.92 -3.71 -15.70
N TYR A 302 18.21 -2.44 -15.36
CA TYR A 302 17.56 -1.29 -15.98
C TYR A 302 17.89 -1.24 -17.49
N PHE A 303 19.14 -1.38 -17.89
CA PHE A 303 19.52 -1.39 -19.31
C PHE A 303 19.05 -2.65 -20.06
N VAL A 304 19.04 -3.82 -19.38
CA VAL A 304 18.44 -5.06 -19.93
C VAL A 304 16.93 -4.86 -20.19
N LEU A 305 16.25 -4.01 -19.45
CA LEU A 305 14.86 -3.65 -19.74
C LEU A 305 14.75 -2.59 -20.84
N ALA A 306 15.58 -1.53 -20.79
CA ALA A 306 15.47 -0.37 -21.67
C ALA A 306 15.72 -0.71 -23.15
N ILE A 307 16.71 -1.56 -23.42
CA ILE A 307 17.06 -1.95 -24.79
C ILE A 307 15.92 -2.71 -25.50
N PRO A 308 15.37 -3.81 -24.94
CA PRO A 308 14.24 -4.50 -25.55
C PRO A 308 12.99 -3.62 -25.68
N GLN A 309 12.77 -2.66 -24.78
CA GLN A 309 11.65 -1.73 -24.88
C GLN A 309 11.68 -0.88 -26.13
N LEU A 310 12.88 -0.48 -26.60
CA LEU A 310 13.02 0.25 -27.85
C LEU A 310 12.53 -0.58 -29.04
N PHE A 311 12.93 -1.86 -29.10
CA PHE A 311 12.48 -2.77 -30.16
C PHE A 311 10.99 -3.12 -30.03
N ALA A 312 10.51 -3.37 -28.82
CA ALA A 312 9.11 -3.63 -28.56
C ALA A 312 8.19 -2.50 -29.04
N ARG A 313 8.60 -1.25 -28.83
CA ARG A 313 7.88 -0.06 -29.31
C ARG A 313 7.74 -0.09 -30.84
N LEU A 314 8.83 -0.33 -31.56
CA LEU A 314 8.83 -0.40 -33.03
C LEU A 314 7.93 -1.53 -33.53
N LEU A 315 8.15 -2.75 -32.99
CA LEU A 315 7.41 -3.94 -33.44
C LEU A 315 5.91 -3.85 -33.12
N LEU A 316 5.54 -3.39 -31.92
CA LEU A 316 4.13 -3.26 -31.54
C LEU A 316 3.43 -2.17 -32.37
N THR A 317 4.07 -1.02 -32.58
CA THR A 317 3.46 0.04 -33.39
C THR A 317 3.24 -0.43 -34.82
N HIS A 318 4.28 -1.02 -35.45
CA HIS A 318 4.17 -1.54 -36.81
C HIS A 318 3.16 -2.69 -36.89
N GLY A 319 3.22 -3.65 -35.96
CA GLY A 319 2.29 -4.78 -35.92
C GLY A 319 0.83 -4.36 -35.81
N VAL A 320 0.50 -3.40 -34.94
CA VAL A 320 -0.86 -2.87 -34.83
C VAL A 320 -1.30 -2.18 -36.13
N ILE A 321 -0.44 -1.37 -36.75
CA ILE A 321 -0.74 -0.69 -38.02
C ILE A 321 -1.07 -1.73 -39.08
N VAL A 322 -0.28 -2.78 -39.23
CA VAL A 322 -0.49 -3.86 -40.24
C VAL A 322 -1.75 -4.67 -39.95
N ILE A 323 -1.96 -5.11 -38.68
CA ILE A 323 -3.11 -5.93 -38.29
C ILE A 323 -4.46 -5.21 -38.57
N PHE A 324 -4.49 -3.90 -38.27
CA PHE A 324 -5.72 -3.11 -38.46
C PHE A 324 -5.80 -2.45 -39.85
N GLY A 325 -4.84 -2.69 -40.72
CA GLY A 325 -4.85 -2.17 -42.12
C GLY A 325 -4.85 -0.63 -42.18
N ILE A 326 -4.14 0.02 -41.23
CA ILE A 326 -4.12 1.50 -41.14
C ILE A 326 -3.30 2.05 -42.31
N ASP A 327 -3.91 2.93 -43.11
CA ASP A 327 -3.27 3.56 -44.27
C ASP A 327 -2.00 4.35 -43.85
N GLU A 328 -0.99 4.27 -44.70
CA GLU A 328 0.25 5.00 -44.49
C GLU A 328 0.04 6.52 -44.50
N GLN A 329 -0.96 7.01 -45.18
CA GLN A 329 -1.32 8.42 -45.26
C GLN A 329 -2.16 8.89 -44.05
N ASP A 330 -2.76 7.98 -43.28
CA ASP A 330 -3.55 8.32 -42.10
C ASP A 330 -2.63 8.62 -40.89
N THR A 331 -2.02 9.81 -40.94
CA THR A 331 -1.11 10.29 -39.88
C THR A 331 -1.77 10.37 -38.51
N ILE A 332 -3.07 10.67 -38.46
CA ILE A 332 -3.81 10.80 -37.18
C ILE A 332 -3.96 9.43 -36.53
N MET A 333 -4.45 8.42 -37.25
CA MET A 333 -4.63 7.08 -36.70
C MET A 333 -3.29 6.45 -36.31
N ARG A 334 -2.26 6.61 -37.12
CA ARG A 334 -0.89 6.18 -36.79
C ARG A 334 -0.36 6.86 -35.53
N GLY A 335 -0.62 8.16 -35.36
CA GLY A 335 -0.29 8.90 -34.13
C GLY A 335 -1.00 8.37 -32.90
N ILE A 336 -2.30 8.02 -33.01
CA ILE A 336 -3.09 7.41 -31.93
C ILE A 336 -2.51 6.04 -31.56
N VAL A 337 -2.23 5.17 -32.54
CA VAL A 337 -1.60 3.86 -32.28
C VAL A 337 -0.28 4.01 -31.56
N TYR A 338 0.58 4.93 -32.02
CA TYR A 338 1.86 5.22 -31.39
C TYR A 338 1.67 5.65 -29.92
N ALA A 339 0.75 6.57 -29.65
CA ALA A 339 0.45 7.02 -28.29
C ALA A 339 -0.06 5.89 -27.39
N CYS A 340 -0.97 5.05 -27.92
CA CYS A 340 -1.49 3.88 -27.19
C CYS A 340 -0.38 2.88 -26.83
N VAL A 341 0.50 2.56 -27.79
CA VAL A 341 1.66 1.68 -27.56
C VAL A 341 2.62 2.29 -26.52
N MET A 342 2.87 3.59 -26.60
CA MET A 342 3.71 4.30 -25.61
C MET A 342 3.13 4.23 -24.21
N ILE A 343 1.82 4.44 -24.06
CA ILE A 343 1.14 4.32 -22.76
C ILE A 343 1.23 2.89 -22.23
N LEU A 344 0.98 1.89 -23.07
CA LEU A 344 1.09 0.47 -22.69
C LEU A 344 2.51 0.14 -22.19
N LEU A 345 3.52 0.52 -22.95
CA LEU A 345 4.94 0.26 -22.59
C LEU A 345 5.36 1.04 -21.34
N PHE A 346 4.81 2.23 -21.11
CA PHE A 346 5.06 3.01 -19.90
C PHE A 346 4.56 2.28 -18.65
N PHE A 347 3.32 1.75 -18.67
CA PHE A 347 2.79 0.93 -17.57
C PHE A 347 3.56 -0.39 -17.39
N ALA A 348 3.93 -1.04 -18.49
CA ALA A 348 4.77 -2.24 -18.45
C ALA A 348 6.14 -1.94 -17.81
N SER A 349 6.78 -0.84 -18.23
CA SER A 349 8.05 -0.38 -17.66
C SER A 349 7.96 -0.12 -16.16
N PHE A 350 6.95 0.63 -15.72
CA PHE A 350 6.70 0.89 -14.31
C PHE A 350 6.60 -0.42 -13.52
N THR A 351 5.78 -1.36 -14.00
CA THR A 351 5.55 -2.65 -13.32
C THR A 351 6.81 -3.51 -13.26
N ILE A 352 7.57 -3.59 -14.36
CA ILE A 352 8.81 -4.38 -14.40
C ILE A 352 9.90 -3.72 -13.55
N GLN A 353 10.04 -2.40 -13.60
CA GLN A 353 10.99 -1.69 -12.76
C GLN A 353 10.71 -1.90 -11.29
N GLN A 354 9.44 -1.79 -10.86
CA GLN A 354 9.02 -2.00 -9.49
C GLN A 354 9.29 -3.43 -9.00
N ARG A 355 8.98 -4.45 -9.81
CA ARG A 355 8.98 -5.86 -9.40
C ARG A 355 10.29 -6.59 -9.64
N TRP A 356 11.12 -6.10 -10.55
CA TRP A 356 12.33 -6.80 -10.96
C TRP A 356 13.59 -5.94 -10.90
N VAL A 357 13.57 -4.73 -11.49
CA VAL A 357 14.78 -3.89 -11.56
C VAL A 357 15.15 -3.41 -10.15
N PHE A 358 14.20 -2.81 -9.45
CA PHE A 358 14.39 -2.18 -8.14
C PHE A 358 13.89 -3.02 -6.97
N ALA A 359 13.38 -4.22 -7.22
CA ALA A 359 12.99 -5.15 -6.16
C ALA A 359 14.23 -5.69 -5.45
N ALA A 360 14.38 -5.37 -4.17
CA ALA A 360 15.37 -6.03 -3.34
C ALA A 360 14.94 -7.49 -3.12
N LYS A 361 15.84 -8.46 -3.35
CA LYS A 361 15.58 -9.84 -2.92
C LYS A 361 15.52 -9.85 -1.39
N ASN A 362 14.45 -10.41 -0.84
CA ASN A 362 14.44 -10.77 0.58
C ASN A 362 15.71 -11.60 0.86
N ARG A 363 16.61 -11.05 1.64
CA ARG A 363 17.61 -11.91 2.29
C ARG A 363 16.80 -12.85 3.17
N LYS A 364 16.78 -14.14 2.85
CA LYS A 364 16.31 -15.17 3.77
C LYS A 364 16.92 -14.82 5.13
N SER A 365 16.11 -14.69 6.16
CA SER A 365 16.62 -14.65 7.53
C SER A 365 17.61 -15.79 7.67
N PRO A 366 18.77 -15.58 8.33
CA PRO A 366 19.65 -16.69 8.64
C PRO A 366 18.80 -17.68 9.42
N LYS A 367 18.81 -18.93 8.99
CA LYS A 367 18.27 -20.05 9.77
C LYS A 367 19.10 -20.08 11.05
N THR A 368 18.53 -19.62 12.15
CA THR A 368 19.00 -19.91 13.50
C THR A 368 18.38 -21.20 13.96
#